data_ab5f374ea003023d94385c4ab4061343
#
_entry.id   ab5f374ea003023d94385c4ab4061343
#
_cell.length_a   1.000
_cell.length_b   1.000
_cell.length_c   1.000
_cell.angle_alpha   90.00
_cell.angle_beta   90.00
_cell.angle_gamma   90.00
#
_symmetry.space_group_name_H-M   'P 1'
#
loop_
_entity.id
_entity.type
_entity.pdbx_description
1 polymer ?
#
loop_
_entity_poly.entity_id
_entity_poly.type
_entity_poly.pdbx_seq_one_letter_code
_entity_poly.pdbx_strand_id
1 'polypeptide(L)'
;DTESRVDFTNGFTESYGDPLGMKASWESIVNFKDIAATERTKKLSANAQWFEDNSPVDGRFKKEKVKGISAKVITAAILGGDLYPSTAIGINLPNSNWVRKEYGSKSVTIGNITDAYNKAAHGNGFLNEYVIDKSTLDNINKYGDACDELHTDLHECLGHGSGKLLPGVDPDSLKAY
;
A
#
# COMPACT_ATOMS: atom_id res chain seq x y z
N ASP A 1 15.52 -0.63 -8.98
CA ASP A 1 16.54 -1.07 -8.02
C ASP A 1 15.96 -1.07 -6.60
N THR A 2 15.91 -2.24 -5.97
CA THR A 2 15.31 -2.40 -4.64
C THR A 2 16.21 -1.91 -3.50
N GLU A 3 17.48 -1.63 -3.75
CA GLU A 3 18.45 -1.23 -2.74
C GLU A 3 18.81 0.27 -2.75
N SER A 4 18.44 1.00 -3.78
CA SER A 4 18.72 2.42 -3.89
C SER A 4 18.06 3.23 -2.77
N ARG A 5 18.77 4.25 -2.29
CA ARG A 5 18.25 5.24 -1.34
C ARG A 5 17.38 6.29 -2.01
N VAL A 6 17.70 6.63 -3.24
CA VAL A 6 16.92 7.52 -4.10
C VAL A 6 16.36 6.68 -5.23
N ASP A 7 15.10 6.81 -5.48
CA ASP A 7 14.42 6.02 -6.50
C ASP A 7 13.33 6.84 -7.19
N PHE A 8 12.86 6.37 -8.31
CA PHE A 8 11.73 6.96 -8.98
C PHE A 8 10.83 5.86 -9.57
N THR A 9 9.56 6.18 -9.67
CA THR A 9 8.59 5.39 -10.43
C THR A 9 7.90 6.33 -11.40
N ASN A 10 7.79 5.91 -12.64
CA ASN A 10 7.14 6.69 -13.68
C ASN A 10 6.48 5.73 -14.65
N GLY A 11 5.24 5.98 -14.99
CA GLY A 11 4.48 5.13 -15.89
C GLY A 11 3.07 5.64 -16.15
N PHE A 12 2.37 4.92 -16.99
CA PHE A 12 0.97 5.22 -17.24
C PHE A 12 0.12 4.75 -16.06
N THR A 13 -0.86 5.58 -15.71
CA THR A 13 -1.86 5.23 -14.73
C THR A 13 -2.66 4.04 -15.23
N GLU A 14 -2.96 3.15 -14.30
CA GLU A 14 -3.84 2.01 -14.53
C GLU A 14 -5.29 2.49 -14.77
N SER A 15 -6.28 1.64 -14.57
CA SER A 15 -7.66 1.93 -14.96
C SER A 15 -8.46 2.82 -14.03
N TYR A 16 -7.90 3.37 -12.96
CA TYR A 16 -8.65 4.13 -11.95
C TYR A 16 -9.38 5.36 -12.50
N GLY A 17 -8.71 6.15 -13.31
CA GLY A 17 -9.29 7.35 -13.94
C GLY A 17 -9.74 7.12 -15.39
N ASP A 18 -9.54 5.93 -15.93
CA ASP A 18 -9.80 5.58 -17.32
C ASP A 18 -10.16 4.11 -17.49
N PRO A 19 -11.29 3.66 -16.93
CA PRO A 19 -11.66 2.24 -16.91
C PRO A 19 -11.87 1.65 -18.31
N LEU A 20 -12.12 2.48 -19.31
CA LEU A 20 -12.30 2.05 -20.70
C LEU A 20 -11.01 2.14 -21.53
N GLY A 21 -9.91 2.61 -20.96
CA GLY A 21 -8.63 2.76 -21.67
C GLY A 21 -8.69 3.77 -22.83
N MET A 22 -9.52 4.80 -22.72
CA MET A 22 -9.75 5.79 -23.77
C MET A 22 -8.87 7.03 -23.64
N LYS A 23 -8.28 7.24 -22.48
CA LYS A 23 -7.38 8.37 -22.19
C LYS A 23 -6.00 7.80 -21.88
N ALA A 24 -5.00 8.57 -22.10
CA ALA A 24 -3.66 8.30 -21.59
C ALA A 24 -3.41 9.25 -20.42
N SER A 25 -3.22 8.72 -19.23
CA SER A 25 -2.72 9.49 -18.10
C SER A 25 -1.50 8.80 -17.51
N TRP A 26 -0.71 9.55 -16.78
CA TRP A 26 0.54 9.06 -16.21
C TRP A 26 0.72 9.56 -14.79
N GLU A 27 1.55 8.87 -14.06
CA GLU A 27 1.96 9.25 -12.72
C GLU A 27 3.46 9.09 -12.54
N SER A 28 4.03 9.89 -11.71
CA SER A 28 5.43 9.77 -11.35
C SER A 28 5.70 10.20 -9.91
N ILE A 29 6.68 9.55 -9.32
CA ILE A 29 7.17 9.85 -7.99
C ILE A 29 8.69 9.74 -7.97
N VAL A 30 9.34 10.78 -7.42
CA VAL A 30 10.75 10.72 -7.02
C VAL A 30 10.79 10.70 -5.50
N ASN A 31 11.56 9.79 -4.93
CA ASN A 31 11.49 9.52 -3.51
C ASN A 31 12.84 9.15 -2.88
N PHE A 32 12.88 9.28 -1.56
CA PHE A 32 13.97 8.82 -0.72
C PHE A 32 13.48 7.70 0.19
N LYS A 33 14.27 6.63 0.30
CA LYS A 33 13.99 5.50 1.18
C LYS A 33 14.15 5.93 2.65
N ASP A 34 13.09 5.74 3.43
CA ASP A 34 13.18 5.77 4.89
C ASP A 34 13.74 4.43 5.38
N ILE A 35 14.98 4.47 5.88
CA ILE A 35 15.70 3.26 6.27
C ILE A 35 15.08 2.64 7.52
N ALA A 36 14.75 3.44 8.52
CA ALA A 36 14.22 2.96 9.79
C ALA A 36 12.82 2.34 9.62
N ALA A 37 11.94 3.03 8.93
CA ALA A 37 10.59 2.54 8.66
C ALA A 37 10.61 1.32 7.71
N THR A 38 11.54 1.28 6.74
CA THR A 38 11.68 0.14 5.85
C THR A 38 12.09 -1.15 6.59
N GLU A 39 12.83 -1.06 7.69
CA GLU A 39 13.16 -2.24 8.51
C GLU A 39 11.89 -2.84 9.17
N ARG A 40 10.87 -2.04 9.46
CA ARG A 40 9.56 -2.52 9.92
C ARG A 40 8.88 -3.36 8.83
N THR A 41 8.81 -2.87 7.60
CA THR A 41 8.18 -3.60 6.49
C THR A 41 8.92 -4.88 6.13
N LYS A 42 10.24 -4.91 6.27
CA LYS A 42 11.02 -6.14 6.11
C LYS A 42 10.64 -7.22 7.12
N LYS A 43 10.40 -6.85 8.39
CA LYS A 43 9.94 -7.80 9.41
C LYS A 43 8.56 -8.37 9.08
N LEU A 44 7.64 -7.53 8.60
CA LEU A 44 6.32 -7.98 8.15
C LEU A 44 6.43 -8.96 6.98
N SER A 45 7.19 -8.60 5.98
CA SER A 45 7.43 -9.44 4.80
C SER A 45 8.07 -10.79 5.14
N ALA A 46 9.02 -10.80 6.07
CA ALA A 46 9.65 -12.04 6.54
C ALA A 46 8.68 -13.00 7.26
N ASN A 47 7.59 -12.47 7.80
CA ASN A 47 6.53 -13.23 8.47
C ASN A 47 5.27 -13.44 7.60
N ALA A 48 5.34 -13.19 6.31
CA ALA A 48 4.18 -13.24 5.42
C ALA A 48 3.46 -14.60 5.44
N GLN A 49 4.18 -15.71 5.54
CA GLN A 49 3.57 -17.04 5.66
C GLN A 49 2.75 -17.19 6.94
N TRP A 50 3.26 -16.68 8.07
CA TRP A 50 2.52 -16.72 9.33
C TRP A 50 1.17 -15.98 9.21
N PHE A 51 1.17 -14.81 8.60
CA PHE A 51 -0.06 -14.03 8.38
C PHE A 51 -1.04 -14.74 7.45
N GLU A 52 -0.55 -15.37 6.36
CA GLU A 52 -1.40 -16.17 5.47
C GLU A 52 -2.08 -17.31 6.23
N ASP A 53 -1.29 -18.09 6.99
CA ASP A 53 -1.78 -19.25 7.71
C ASP A 53 -2.78 -18.89 8.81
N ASN A 54 -2.60 -17.74 9.46
CA ASN A 54 -3.46 -17.26 10.56
C ASN A 54 -4.53 -16.26 10.13
N SER A 55 -4.63 -15.94 8.84
CA SER A 55 -5.71 -15.07 8.35
C SER A 55 -7.09 -15.72 8.56
N PRO A 56 -8.16 -14.93 8.79
CA PRO A 56 -9.51 -15.47 8.97
C PRO A 56 -10.17 -15.96 7.67
N VAL A 57 -9.41 -16.07 6.60
CA VAL A 57 -9.87 -16.49 5.28
C VAL A 57 -9.96 -18.02 5.23
N ASP A 58 -10.97 -18.55 4.51
CA ASP A 58 -11.11 -20.00 4.26
C ASP A 58 -9.85 -20.57 3.58
N GLY A 59 -9.40 -21.75 4.03
CA GLY A 59 -8.18 -22.40 3.56
C GLY A 59 -8.10 -22.59 2.04
N ARG A 60 -9.25 -22.67 1.36
CA ARG A 60 -9.30 -22.76 -0.11
C ARG A 60 -8.70 -21.56 -0.82
N PHE A 61 -8.71 -20.39 -0.16
CA PHE A 61 -8.19 -19.13 -0.70
C PHE A 61 -6.79 -18.80 -0.17
N LYS A 62 -6.22 -19.65 0.70
CA LYS A 62 -4.87 -19.45 1.23
C LYS A 62 -3.81 -20.04 0.29
N LYS A 63 -2.70 -19.33 0.13
CA LYS A 63 -1.51 -19.85 -0.52
C LYS A 63 -0.80 -20.87 0.36
N GLU A 64 -0.39 -22.00 -0.21
CA GLU A 64 0.45 -22.98 0.49
C GLU A 64 1.84 -22.40 0.80
N LYS A 65 2.34 -21.52 -0.08
CA LYS A 65 3.63 -20.86 0.07
C LYS A 65 3.52 -19.41 -0.35
N VAL A 66 3.77 -18.51 0.60
CA VAL A 66 3.81 -17.07 0.38
C VAL A 66 5.25 -16.62 0.18
N LYS A 67 5.48 -15.91 -0.90
CA LYS A 67 6.72 -15.16 -1.09
C LYS A 67 6.49 -13.74 -0.58
N GLY A 68 7.22 -13.35 0.45
CA GLY A 68 7.12 -11.99 1.00
C GLY A 68 7.39 -10.94 -0.07
N ILE A 69 6.57 -9.90 -0.10
CA ILE A 69 6.75 -8.75 -0.98
C ILE A 69 7.78 -7.82 -0.36
N SER A 70 8.73 -7.38 -1.16
CA SER A 70 9.65 -6.31 -0.72
C SER A 70 8.92 -4.97 -0.77
N ALA A 71 8.58 -4.42 0.39
CA ALA A 71 8.00 -3.10 0.51
C ALA A 71 9.02 -2.13 1.10
N LYS A 72 8.97 -0.89 0.65
CA LYS A 72 9.77 0.22 1.18
C LYS A 72 8.85 1.28 1.75
N VAL A 73 9.26 1.88 2.84
CA VAL A 73 8.72 3.17 3.27
C VAL A 73 9.58 4.26 2.66
N ILE A 74 8.94 5.24 2.04
CA ILE A 74 9.61 6.31 1.33
C ILE A 74 9.12 7.69 1.76
N THR A 75 9.96 8.68 1.54
CA THR A 75 9.59 10.10 1.56
C THR A 75 9.48 10.58 0.12
N ALA A 76 8.29 10.96 -0.31
CA ALA A 76 8.07 11.56 -1.61
C ALA A 76 8.73 12.95 -1.65
N ALA A 77 9.57 13.18 -2.66
CA ALA A 77 10.22 14.45 -2.90
C ALA A 77 9.55 15.23 -4.03
N ILE A 78 9.14 14.54 -5.09
CA ILE A 78 8.47 15.13 -6.26
C ILE A 78 7.35 14.17 -6.67
N LEU A 79 6.19 14.74 -6.89
CA LEU A 79 5.00 14.07 -7.40
C LEU A 79 4.60 14.68 -8.74
N GLY A 80 4.15 13.87 -9.67
CA GLY A 80 3.72 14.35 -10.97
C GLY A 80 2.59 13.53 -11.56
N GLY A 81 1.89 14.12 -12.52
CA GLY A 81 0.74 13.50 -13.16
C GLY A 81 -0.40 13.27 -12.17
N ASP A 82 -1.03 12.12 -12.22
CA ASP A 82 -2.20 11.78 -11.40
C ASP A 82 -1.91 11.65 -9.89
N LEU A 83 -0.64 11.62 -9.49
CA LEU A 83 -0.26 11.70 -8.08
C LEU A 83 -0.31 13.13 -7.51
N TYR A 84 -0.73 14.12 -8.30
CA TYR A 84 -0.91 15.49 -7.87
C TYR A 84 -2.21 16.07 -8.45
N PRO A 85 -3.06 16.73 -7.64
CA PRO A 85 -2.91 17.05 -6.21
C PRO A 85 -3.35 15.95 -5.24
N SER A 86 -3.99 14.89 -5.73
CA SER A 86 -4.44 13.78 -4.89
C SER A 86 -3.39 12.69 -4.87
N THR A 87 -2.77 12.47 -3.73
CA THR A 87 -1.65 11.54 -3.59
C THR A 87 -2.06 10.30 -2.84
N ALA A 88 -1.69 9.13 -3.37
CA ALA A 88 -1.82 7.86 -2.67
C ALA A 88 -0.91 7.80 -1.42
N ILE A 89 -1.33 7.05 -0.41
CA ILE A 89 -0.52 6.75 0.78
C ILE A 89 0.35 5.51 0.60
N GLY A 90 0.02 4.67 -0.37
CA GLY A 90 0.77 3.48 -0.76
C GLY A 90 0.58 3.17 -2.24
N ILE A 91 1.53 2.47 -2.81
CA ILE A 91 1.52 2.06 -4.22
C ILE A 91 2.06 0.64 -4.33
N ASN A 92 1.35 -0.21 -5.07
CA ASN A 92 1.83 -1.52 -5.49
C ASN A 92 1.76 -1.62 -7.01
N LEU A 93 2.89 -1.67 -7.66
CA LEU A 93 3.00 -1.63 -9.14
C LEU A 93 3.94 -2.73 -9.67
N PRO A 94 3.67 -3.23 -10.87
CA PRO A 94 2.52 -3.00 -11.74
C PRO A 94 1.29 -3.79 -11.28
N ASN A 95 0.09 -3.37 -11.69
CA ASN A 95 -1.16 -4.08 -11.43
C ASN A 95 -1.44 -5.20 -12.44
N SER A 96 -0.64 -5.32 -13.49
CA SER A 96 -0.75 -6.38 -14.48
C SER A 96 -0.30 -7.74 -13.92
N ASN A 97 -1.20 -8.71 -13.84
CA ASN A 97 -0.92 -10.00 -13.22
C ASN A 97 0.20 -10.79 -13.90
N TRP A 98 0.29 -10.75 -15.22
CA TRP A 98 1.37 -11.44 -15.93
C TRP A 98 2.74 -10.83 -15.64
N VAL A 99 2.83 -9.48 -15.56
CA VAL A 99 4.06 -8.78 -15.21
C VAL A 99 4.47 -9.10 -13.77
N ARG A 100 3.53 -9.06 -12.83
CA ARG A 100 3.77 -9.40 -11.42
C ARG A 100 4.27 -10.83 -11.25
N LYS A 101 3.72 -11.77 -12.01
CA LYS A 101 4.12 -13.16 -12.01
C LYS A 101 5.53 -13.37 -12.55
N GLU A 102 5.87 -12.70 -13.62
CA GLU A 102 7.16 -12.86 -14.33
C GLU A 102 8.28 -12.05 -13.66
N TYR A 103 8.01 -10.80 -13.35
CA TYR A 103 9.02 -9.82 -12.92
C TYR A 103 8.87 -9.38 -11.45
N GLY A 104 7.78 -9.73 -10.81
CA GLY A 104 7.47 -9.29 -9.46
C GLY A 104 6.77 -7.93 -9.40
N SER A 105 6.58 -7.43 -8.19
CA SER A 105 5.96 -6.13 -7.94
C SER A 105 6.79 -5.30 -6.97
N LYS A 106 6.56 -3.99 -7.02
CA LYS A 106 7.19 -3.00 -6.15
C LYS A 106 6.10 -2.37 -5.29
N SER A 107 6.23 -2.51 -3.99
CA SER A 107 5.35 -1.87 -3.01
C SER A 107 6.08 -0.76 -2.29
N VAL A 108 5.44 0.38 -2.16
CA VAL A 108 5.95 1.51 -1.39
C VAL A 108 4.85 2.11 -0.55
N THR A 109 5.16 2.42 0.72
CA THR A 109 4.33 3.26 1.58
C THR A 109 4.91 4.67 1.57
N ILE A 110 4.07 5.68 1.37
CA ILE A 110 4.52 7.07 1.23
C ILE A 110 4.35 7.77 2.58
N GLY A 111 5.33 7.60 3.46
CA GLY A 111 5.26 7.98 4.87
C GLY A 111 4.95 9.45 5.11
N ASN A 112 5.61 10.37 4.40
CA ASN A 112 5.35 11.81 4.57
C ASN A 112 3.96 12.25 4.08
N ILE A 113 3.33 11.52 3.19
CA ILE A 113 1.95 11.80 2.76
C ILE A 113 0.97 11.29 3.82
N THR A 114 1.19 10.08 4.35
CA THR A 114 0.42 9.56 5.49
C THR A 114 0.50 10.53 6.67
N ASP A 115 1.69 10.98 7.04
CA ASP A 115 1.92 11.98 8.08
C ASP A 115 1.13 13.28 7.84
N ALA A 116 1.11 13.75 6.59
CA ALA A 116 0.41 14.99 6.24
C ALA A 116 -1.10 14.85 6.43
N TYR A 117 -1.68 13.73 6.02
CA TYR A 117 -3.10 13.44 6.23
C TYR A 117 -3.44 13.30 7.71
N ASN A 118 -2.63 12.59 8.48
CA ASN A 118 -2.84 12.42 9.92
C ASN A 118 -2.78 13.76 10.65
N LYS A 119 -1.79 14.59 10.37
CA LYS A 119 -1.69 15.94 10.94
C LYS A 119 -2.88 16.82 10.59
N ALA A 120 -3.37 16.73 9.36
CA ALA A 120 -4.56 17.48 8.94
C ALA A 120 -5.83 17.00 9.68
N ALA A 121 -5.96 15.69 9.92
CA ALA A 121 -7.10 15.12 10.64
C ALA A 121 -7.11 15.49 12.13
N HIS A 122 -5.94 15.51 12.78
CA HIS A 122 -5.81 15.82 14.21
C HIS A 122 -6.04 17.31 14.54
N GLY A 123 -5.86 18.22 13.58
CA GLY A 123 -5.86 19.67 13.83
C GLY A 123 -7.20 20.39 13.71
N ASN A 124 -8.24 19.76 13.24
CA ASN A 124 -9.48 20.42 12.80
C ASN A 124 -10.72 20.16 13.67
N GLY A 125 -10.57 19.49 14.82
CA GLY A 125 -11.70 19.14 15.70
C GLY A 125 -12.55 17.95 15.25
N PHE A 126 -12.28 17.37 14.09
CA PHE A 126 -13.01 16.24 13.52
C PHE A 126 -13.12 15.06 14.50
N LEU A 127 -12.04 14.68 15.16
CA LEU A 127 -12.04 13.58 16.12
C LEU A 127 -12.98 13.83 17.30
N ASN A 128 -13.08 15.08 17.76
CA ASN A 128 -13.99 15.43 18.87
C ASN A 128 -15.46 15.32 18.48
N GLU A 129 -15.78 15.50 17.21
CA GLU A 129 -17.15 15.41 16.71
C GLU A 129 -17.61 13.97 16.48
N TYR A 130 -16.71 13.11 15.97
CA TYR A 130 -17.06 11.76 15.51
C TYR A 130 -16.68 10.63 16.45
N VAL A 131 -15.82 10.89 17.45
CA VAL A 131 -15.42 9.86 18.42
C VAL A 131 -16.42 9.78 19.57
N ILE A 132 -16.92 8.57 19.83
CA ILE A 132 -18.04 8.31 20.72
C ILE A 132 -17.76 8.67 22.19
N ASP A 133 -16.53 8.53 22.65
CA ASP A 133 -16.14 8.78 24.04
C ASP A 133 -14.69 9.22 24.20
N LYS A 134 -14.38 9.77 25.39
CA LYS A 134 -13.05 10.26 25.73
C LYS A 134 -11.97 9.17 25.73
N SER A 135 -12.28 7.96 26.18
CA SER A 135 -11.31 6.85 26.22
C SER A 135 -10.86 6.45 24.83
N THR A 136 -11.80 6.39 23.89
CA THR A 136 -11.52 6.12 22.48
C THR A 136 -10.70 7.26 21.87
N LEU A 137 -11.05 8.51 22.17
CA LEU A 137 -10.28 9.67 21.71
C LEU A 137 -8.82 9.64 22.22
N ASP A 138 -8.64 9.35 23.51
CA ASP A 138 -7.29 9.26 24.11
C ASP A 138 -6.47 8.13 23.48
N ASN A 139 -7.09 6.98 23.13
CA ASN A 139 -6.45 5.89 22.44
C ASN A 139 -6.08 6.27 20.99
N ILE A 140 -6.97 6.94 20.26
CA ILE A 140 -6.69 7.43 18.90
C ILE A 140 -5.51 8.40 18.92
N ASN A 141 -5.54 9.37 19.82
CA ASN A 141 -4.45 10.35 19.96
C ASN A 141 -3.10 9.70 20.34
N LYS A 142 -3.13 8.59 21.06
CA LYS A 142 -1.91 7.90 21.50
C LYS A 142 -1.37 6.89 20.50
N TYR A 143 -2.23 6.21 19.79
CA TYR A 143 -1.86 5.05 18.98
C TYR A 143 -2.27 5.16 17.50
N GLY A 144 -3.10 6.15 17.14
CA GLY A 144 -3.69 6.28 15.81
C GLY A 144 -2.66 6.25 14.71
N ASP A 145 -1.64 7.12 14.79
CA ASP A 145 -0.60 7.19 13.77
C ASP A 145 0.13 5.85 13.58
N ALA A 146 0.48 5.19 14.68
CA ALA A 146 1.13 3.88 14.62
C ALA A 146 0.22 2.79 14.04
N CYS A 147 -1.08 2.86 14.31
CA CYS A 147 -2.08 1.95 13.73
C CYS A 147 -2.23 2.16 12.23
N ASP A 148 -2.30 3.41 11.78
CA ASP A 148 -2.44 3.77 10.37
C ASP A 148 -1.21 3.37 9.56
N GLU A 149 -0.01 3.63 10.09
CA GLU A 149 1.24 3.19 9.48
C GLU A 149 1.28 1.66 9.34
N LEU A 150 0.97 0.93 10.43
CA LEU A 150 0.95 -0.52 10.43
C LEU A 150 -0.11 -1.08 9.48
N HIS A 151 -1.29 -0.48 9.43
CA HIS A 151 -2.37 -0.86 8.53
C HIS A 151 -1.92 -0.72 7.07
N THR A 152 -1.32 0.40 6.71
CA THR A 152 -0.80 0.63 5.35
C THR A 152 0.31 -0.37 5.01
N ASP A 153 1.27 -0.57 5.91
CA ASP A 153 2.34 -1.54 5.71
C ASP A 153 1.81 -2.97 5.53
N LEU A 154 0.80 -3.38 6.30
CA LEU A 154 0.13 -4.68 6.16
C LEU A 154 -0.62 -4.80 4.83
N HIS A 155 -1.30 -3.74 4.41
CA HIS A 155 -1.98 -3.69 3.11
C HIS A 155 -0.99 -3.92 1.96
N GLU A 156 0.10 -3.19 1.95
CA GLU A 156 1.11 -3.26 0.88
C GLU A 156 1.93 -4.57 0.93
N CYS A 157 2.32 -5.03 2.12
CA CYS A 157 3.16 -6.22 2.26
C CYS A 157 2.39 -7.54 2.17
N LEU A 158 1.18 -7.57 2.71
CA LEU A 158 0.39 -8.80 2.85
C LEU A 158 -0.86 -8.76 2.00
N GLY A 159 -1.61 -7.65 2.00
CA GLY A 159 -2.84 -7.53 1.23
C GLY A 159 -2.61 -7.85 -0.24
N HIS A 160 -1.64 -7.21 -0.87
CA HIS A 160 -1.27 -7.48 -2.25
C HIS A 160 -0.47 -8.77 -2.45
N GLY A 161 0.07 -9.38 -1.41
CA GLY A 161 0.90 -10.59 -1.47
C GLY A 161 0.18 -11.89 -1.11
N SER A 162 -0.92 -11.82 -0.38
CA SER A 162 -1.63 -12.97 0.17
C SER A 162 -2.73 -13.49 -0.75
N GLY A 163 -3.32 -14.63 -0.36
CA GLY A 163 -4.46 -15.22 -1.04
C GLY A 163 -4.16 -15.85 -2.40
N LYS A 164 -5.03 -16.75 -2.83
CA LYS A 164 -5.02 -17.34 -4.18
C LYS A 164 -6.41 -17.34 -4.77
N LEU A 165 -6.47 -17.26 -6.09
CA LEU A 165 -7.71 -17.47 -6.84
C LEU A 165 -8.01 -18.96 -6.97
N LEU A 166 -9.29 -19.29 -7.00
CA LEU A 166 -9.72 -20.66 -7.29
C LEU A 166 -9.42 -21.02 -8.75
N PRO A 167 -9.26 -22.34 -9.04
CA PRO A 167 -9.09 -22.79 -10.42
C PRO A 167 -10.20 -22.30 -11.34
N GLY A 168 -9.85 -21.81 -12.51
CA GLY A 168 -10.80 -21.31 -13.50
C GLY A 168 -11.23 -19.85 -13.35
N VAL A 169 -10.79 -19.16 -12.29
CA VAL A 169 -10.98 -17.70 -12.15
C VAL A 169 -9.90 -16.98 -12.94
N ASP A 170 -10.32 -16.13 -13.86
CA ASP A 170 -9.40 -15.27 -14.60
C ASP A 170 -8.89 -14.15 -13.67
N PRO A 171 -7.57 -14.07 -13.41
CA PRO A 171 -7.01 -13.01 -12.58
C PRO A 171 -7.28 -11.59 -13.10
N ASP A 172 -7.45 -11.43 -14.40
CA ASP A 172 -7.69 -10.16 -15.03
C ASP A 172 -9.18 -9.76 -15.08
N SER A 173 -10.08 -10.67 -14.70
CA SER A 173 -11.53 -10.36 -14.63
C SER A 173 -11.89 -9.28 -13.63
N LEU A 174 -11.03 -9.02 -12.63
CA LEU A 174 -11.21 -7.98 -11.62
C LEU A 174 -10.82 -6.58 -12.11
N LYS A 175 -10.22 -6.45 -13.29
CA LYS A 175 -9.82 -5.14 -13.83
C LYS A 175 -10.97 -4.25 -14.28
N ALA A 176 -12.16 -4.79 -14.38
CA ALA A 176 -13.35 -4.04 -14.79
C ALA A 176 -13.99 -3.21 -13.65
N TYR A 177 -13.39 -3.23 -12.45
CA TYR A 177 -13.93 -2.55 -11.26
C TYR A 177 -12.92 -1.59 -10.65
#